data_c86b253351ae8582503198042b7d1151
#
_entry.id   c86b253351ae8582503198042b7d1151
#
_cell.length_a   1.000
_cell.length_b   1.000
_cell.length_c   1.000
_cell.angle_alpha   90.00
_cell.angle_beta   90.00
_cell.angle_gamma   90.00
#
_symmetry.space_group_name_H-M   'P 1'
#
loop_
_entity.id
_entity.type
_entity.pdbx_description
1 polymer ?
#
loop_
_entity_poly.entity_id
_entity_poly.type
_entity_poly.pdbx_seq_one_letter_code
_entity_poly.pdbx_strand_id
1 'polypeptide(L)'
;MGSDSDLPVMEASFEILKKFDIPFEVKVTSAHRTPEATHSFVTDADARGCAAFICAAGMAAHLAGAVSATTLKPVIGVPINGSLDGL
;
A
#
# COMPACT_ATOMS: atom_id res chain seq x y z
N MET A 1 -2.57 2.51 -0.09
CA MET A 1 -2.80 3.07 1.25
C MET A 1 -4.23 2.87 1.70
N GLY A 2 -4.46 2.79 3.00
CA GLY A 2 -5.76 2.45 3.56
C GLY A 2 -6.76 3.59 3.65
N SER A 3 -6.33 4.82 3.47
CA SER A 3 -7.18 5.99 3.53
C SER A 3 -6.57 7.12 2.72
N ASP A 4 -7.43 7.95 2.12
CA ASP A 4 -6.96 9.14 1.39
C ASP A 4 -6.32 10.17 2.34
N SER A 5 -6.63 10.11 3.63
CA SER A 5 -5.95 10.95 4.61
C SER A 5 -4.47 10.61 4.80
N ASP A 6 -4.04 9.46 4.31
CA ASP A 6 -2.64 9.05 4.33
C ASP A 6 -1.84 9.66 3.17
N LEU A 7 -2.52 10.22 2.18
CA LEU A 7 -1.88 10.75 0.98
C LEU A 7 -0.80 11.80 1.27
N PRO A 8 -1.04 12.82 2.12
CA PRO A 8 0.01 13.80 2.40
C PRO A 8 1.27 13.21 2.98
N VAL A 9 1.15 12.15 3.79
CA VAL A 9 2.30 11.46 4.37
C VAL A 9 3.07 10.71 3.28
N MET A 10 2.36 10.12 2.33
CA MET A 10 2.96 9.31 1.28
C MET A 10 3.55 10.13 0.14
N GLU A 11 3.25 11.41 0.04
CA GLU A 11 3.75 12.26 -1.05
C GLU A 11 5.28 12.30 -1.09
N ALA A 12 5.94 12.25 0.07
CA ALA A 12 7.40 12.20 0.13
C ALA A 12 7.95 10.95 -0.57
N SER A 13 7.27 9.82 -0.43
CA SER A 13 7.65 8.58 -1.11
C SER A 13 7.45 8.70 -2.62
N PHE A 14 6.36 9.34 -3.04
CA PHE A 14 6.11 9.54 -4.47
C PHE A 14 7.22 10.39 -5.12
N GLU A 15 7.68 11.42 -4.43
CA GLU A 15 8.76 12.26 -4.92
C GLU A 15 10.05 11.46 -5.11
N ILE A 16 10.36 10.58 -4.18
CA ILE A 16 11.55 9.72 -4.27
C ILE A 16 11.43 8.75 -5.44
N LEU A 17 10.26 8.13 -5.62
CA LEU A 17 10.04 7.21 -6.73
C LEU A 17 10.18 7.93 -8.08
N LYS A 18 9.66 9.14 -8.19
CA LYS A 18 9.82 9.96 -9.39
C LYS A 18 11.28 10.31 -9.64
N LYS A 19 12.01 10.67 -8.59
CA LYS A 19 13.42 11.04 -8.70
C LYS A 19 14.26 9.92 -9.28
N PHE A 20 13.93 8.67 -8.97
CA PHE A 20 14.66 7.50 -9.46
C PHE A 20 14.00 6.87 -10.70
N ASP A 21 13.06 7.56 -11.31
CA ASP A 21 12.33 7.08 -12.50
C ASP A 21 11.70 5.72 -12.31
N ILE A 22 11.16 5.46 -11.11
CA ILE A 22 10.45 4.22 -10.82
C ILE A 22 8.96 4.46 -11.05
N PRO A 23 8.35 3.79 -12.04
CA PRO A 23 6.91 3.92 -12.28
C PRO A 23 6.12 3.30 -11.12
N PHE A 24 5.02 3.95 -10.75
CA PHE A 24 4.19 3.47 -9.66
C PHE A 24 2.73 3.83 -9.88
N GLU A 25 1.85 3.09 -9.22
CA GLU A 25 0.42 3.38 -9.18
C GLU A 25 0.00 3.53 -7.72
N VAL A 26 -1.00 4.36 -7.49
CA VAL A 26 -1.50 4.63 -6.15
C VAL A 26 -2.96 4.19 -6.06
N LYS A 27 -3.29 3.47 -5.01
CA LYS A 27 -4.66 3.02 -4.75
C LYS A 27 -5.00 3.24 -3.28
N VAL A 28 -6.15 3.82 -3.03
CA VAL A 28 -6.73 3.89 -1.69
C VAL A 28 -7.68 2.71 -1.53
N THR A 29 -7.35 1.79 -0.63
CA THR A 29 -8.17 0.61 -0.40
C THR A 29 -7.99 0.12 1.04
N SER A 30 -9.02 -0.45 1.61
CA SER A 30 -9.00 -0.94 2.98
C SER A 30 -9.14 -2.46 3.02
N ALA A 31 -8.25 -3.11 3.77
CA ALA A 31 -8.35 -4.55 3.98
C ALA A 31 -9.66 -4.95 4.70
N HIS A 32 -10.20 -4.04 5.51
CA HIS A 32 -11.42 -4.31 6.28
C HIS A 32 -12.69 -3.85 5.57
N ARG A 33 -12.66 -2.66 4.97
CA ARG A 33 -13.86 -2.07 4.36
C ARG A 33 -14.06 -2.48 2.91
N THR A 34 -12.96 -2.68 2.17
CA THR A 34 -13.03 -3.02 0.75
C THR A 34 -12.06 -4.15 0.42
N PRO A 35 -12.22 -5.34 1.04
CA PRO A 35 -11.27 -6.44 0.83
C PRO A 35 -11.25 -6.95 -0.61
N GLU A 36 -12.40 -6.95 -1.28
CA GLU A 36 -12.46 -7.40 -2.67
C GLU A 36 -11.73 -6.46 -3.60
N ALA A 37 -11.86 -5.14 -3.39
CA ALA A 37 -11.14 -4.15 -4.18
C ALA A 37 -9.64 -4.27 -3.96
N THR A 38 -9.22 -4.52 -2.73
CA THR A 38 -7.82 -4.74 -2.40
C THR A 38 -7.29 -5.97 -3.13
N HIS A 39 -8.00 -7.08 -3.04
CA HIS A 39 -7.60 -8.33 -3.71
C HIS A 39 -7.51 -8.16 -5.23
N SER A 40 -8.52 -7.53 -5.82
CA SER A 40 -8.55 -7.31 -7.28
C SER A 40 -7.41 -6.43 -7.76
N PHE A 41 -7.11 -5.36 -7.03
CA PHE A 41 -6.01 -4.48 -7.38
C PHE A 41 -4.67 -5.21 -7.32
N VAL A 42 -4.43 -5.97 -6.27
CA VAL A 42 -3.17 -6.71 -6.09
C VAL A 42 -3.02 -7.78 -7.17
N THR A 43 -4.08 -8.54 -7.44
CA THR A 43 -4.05 -9.58 -8.47
C THR A 43 -3.76 -9.00 -9.84
N ASP A 44 -4.41 -7.89 -10.18
CA ASP A 44 -4.21 -7.21 -11.46
C ASP A 44 -2.79 -6.65 -11.59
N ALA A 45 -2.30 -5.98 -10.56
CA ALA A 45 -0.94 -5.42 -10.56
C ALA A 45 0.11 -6.51 -10.66
N ASP A 46 -0.10 -7.63 -9.96
CA ASP A 46 0.81 -8.78 -10.02
C ASP A 46 0.84 -9.37 -11.44
N ALA A 47 -0.32 -9.52 -12.06
CA ALA A 47 -0.41 -10.01 -13.44
C ALA A 47 0.26 -9.08 -14.44
N ARG A 48 0.27 -7.78 -14.17
CA ARG A 48 0.93 -6.78 -15.03
C ARG A 48 2.44 -6.70 -14.78
N GLY A 49 2.95 -7.48 -13.84
CA GLY A 49 4.39 -7.58 -13.60
C GLY A 49 4.96 -6.55 -12.64
N CYS A 50 4.18 -6.07 -11.68
CA CYS A 50 4.72 -5.15 -10.68
C CYS A 50 5.83 -5.85 -9.88
N ALA A 51 6.80 -5.07 -9.41
CA ALA A 51 7.96 -5.62 -8.71
C ALA A 51 7.73 -5.77 -7.20
N ALA A 52 6.92 -4.89 -6.61
CA ALA A 52 6.69 -4.88 -5.17
C ALA A 52 5.44 -4.08 -4.84
N PHE A 53 4.94 -4.26 -3.63
CA PHE A 53 3.81 -3.49 -3.11
C PHE A 53 4.26 -2.72 -1.87
N ILE A 54 3.85 -1.45 -1.80
CA ILE A 54 4.08 -0.62 -0.62
C ILE A 54 2.71 -0.34 -0.01
N CYS A 55 2.51 -0.79 1.22
CA CYS A 55 1.22 -0.74 1.89
C CYS A 55 1.32 0.16 3.12
N ALA A 56 0.73 1.34 3.03
CA ALA A 56 0.72 2.31 4.10
C ALA A 56 -0.66 2.34 4.76
N ALA A 57 -0.69 2.17 6.05
CA ALA A 57 -1.92 2.21 6.82
C ALA A 57 -1.61 2.52 8.28
N GLY A 58 -2.54 3.16 8.96
CA GLY A 58 -2.45 3.37 10.40
C GLY A 58 -2.94 2.15 11.17
N MET A 59 -2.81 2.19 12.47
CA MET A 59 -3.40 1.22 13.41
C MET A 59 -3.13 -0.24 13.01
N ALA A 60 -1.94 -0.73 13.34
CA ALA A 60 -1.52 -2.11 13.15
C ALA A 60 -1.35 -2.55 11.67
N ALA A 61 -1.59 -1.67 10.73
CA ALA A 61 -1.22 -1.85 9.33
C ALA A 61 -1.65 -3.19 8.71
N HIS A 62 -2.88 -3.62 8.94
CA HIS A 62 -3.40 -4.89 8.43
C HIS A 62 -3.41 -4.98 6.91
N LEU A 63 -3.33 -3.84 6.22
CA LEU A 63 -3.31 -3.81 4.78
C LEU A 63 -2.12 -4.60 4.21
N ALA A 64 -0.93 -4.45 4.79
CA ALA A 64 0.25 -5.19 4.34
C ALA A 64 0.06 -6.69 4.48
N GLY A 65 -0.56 -7.14 5.58
CA GLY A 65 -0.87 -8.55 5.78
C GLY A 65 -1.84 -9.09 4.75
N ALA A 66 -2.90 -8.35 4.45
CA ALA A 66 -3.88 -8.74 3.45
C ALA A 66 -3.26 -8.83 2.06
N VAL A 67 -2.40 -7.87 1.70
CA VAL A 67 -1.70 -7.87 0.42
C VAL A 67 -0.72 -9.04 0.34
N SER A 68 0.06 -9.28 1.40
CA SER A 68 1.00 -10.42 1.45
C SER A 68 0.31 -11.76 1.23
N ALA A 69 -0.93 -11.91 1.69
CA ALA A 69 -1.68 -13.14 1.50
C ALA A 69 -2.09 -13.37 0.04
N THR A 70 -2.00 -12.35 -0.80
CA THR A 70 -2.50 -12.39 -2.18
C THR A 70 -1.38 -12.51 -3.21
N THR A 71 -0.15 -12.12 -2.89
CA THR A 71 0.95 -12.06 -3.84
C THR A 71 2.22 -12.72 -3.32
N LEU A 72 3.06 -13.18 -4.24
CA LEU A 72 4.42 -13.66 -3.92
C LEU A 72 5.46 -12.55 -4.06
N LYS A 73 5.07 -11.37 -4.51
CA LYS A 73 5.97 -10.22 -4.61
C LYS A 73 6.29 -9.65 -3.24
N PRO A 74 7.43 -8.96 -3.09
CA PRO A 74 7.74 -8.29 -1.83
C PRO A 74 6.67 -7.27 -1.44
N VAL A 75 6.32 -7.25 -0.17
CA VAL A 75 5.35 -6.31 0.38
C VAL A 75 6.01 -5.54 1.50
N ILE A 76 6.02 -4.22 1.37
CA ILE A 76 6.63 -3.33 2.34
C ILE A 76 5.52 -2.62 3.11
N GLY A 77 5.42 -2.90 4.40
CA GLY A 77 4.45 -2.23 5.26
C GLY A 77 5.01 -0.91 5.76
N VAL A 78 4.22 0.15 5.63
CA VAL A 78 4.57 1.47 6.14
C VAL A 78 3.54 1.86 7.18
N PRO A 79 3.90 1.83 8.48
CA PRO A 79 2.97 2.23 9.52
C PRO A 79 2.82 3.75 9.52
N ILE A 80 1.57 4.20 9.38
CA ILE A 80 1.25 5.63 9.41
C ILE A 80 0.97 6.02 10.85
N ASN A 81 1.48 7.16 11.25
CA ASN A 81 1.27 7.67 12.60
C ASN A 81 -0.22 7.83 12.90
N GLY A 82 -0.65 7.26 14.00
CA GLY A 82 -2.04 7.27 14.40
C GLY A 82 -2.14 7.11 15.90
N SER A 83 -3.25 6.53 16.38
CA SER A 83 -3.48 6.36 17.81
C SER A 83 -2.46 5.47 18.51
N LEU A 84 -1.69 4.69 17.78
CA LEU A 84 -0.63 3.82 18.31
C LEU A 84 0.76 4.26 17.86
N ASP A 85 0.94 5.54 17.57
CA ASP A 85 2.22 6.12 17.14
C ASP A 85 2.86 5.39 15.96
N GLY A 86 2.05 5.04 14.97
CA GLY A 86 2.53 4.37 13.77
C GLY A 86 2.52 2.85 13.86
N LEU A 87 2.04 2.33 14.96
CA LEU A 87 1.90 0.86 15.13
C LEU A 87 0.45 0.38 14.81
#